data_b8d9b44c178575a1debfe7e8a57033e9
#
_entry.id   b8d9b44c178575a1debfe7e8a57033e9
#
_cell.length_a   1.000
_cell.length_b   1.000
_cell.length_c   1.000
_cell.angle_alpha   90.00
_cell.angle_beta   90.00
_cell.angle_gamma   90.00
#
_symmetry.space_group_name_H-M   'P 1'
#
loop_
_entity.id
_entity.type
_entity.pdbx_description
1 polymer ?
#
loop_
_entity_poly.entity_id
_entity_poly.type
_entity_poly.pdbx_seq_one_letter_code
_entity_poly.pdbx_strand_id
1 'polypeptide(L)'
;MKPVTKIQLFDDQGEKFFGEGPCRLLRLVEQTGSLRCAAASMEMAYSKASKLIKQAETALGFPLTQRSAGGKDGGGSPLTPEGRAFLQTYEAYRDACVRASRDLYTQYFPATGCVIMASGLGKRFGGNKLMADFHGQPMIARILAATQGLFTQRVVVTRNAETAGFCQAQGVPVVLHDQPGRNDTVRLGLEAVGPVEGCLFCPGDQPLLRRETVAALVQAWRGEPDAIWRPEAEGRPGAPILFPKWAFPGLLALPEGKGGGFLVKKYPERVRTLPVRDKYELMVADTPADLQLLAEQ
;
A
#
# COMPACT_ATOMS: atom_id res chain seq x y z
N MET A 1 -2.52 0.43 -4.93
CA MET A 1 -2.62 -0.59 -6.01
C MET A 1 -2.79 -1.96 -5.39
N LYS A 2 -3.44 -2.91 -6.09
CA LYS A 2 -3.53 -4.32 -5.68
C LYS A 2 -3.36 -5.22 -6.91
N PRO A 3 -2.68 -6.39 -6.79
CA PRO A 3 -2.58 -7.32 -7.89
C PRO A 3 -3.93 -7.98 -8.15
N VAL A 4 -4.21 -8.26 -9.41
CA VAL A 4 -5.34 -9.10 -9.84
C VAL A 4 -4.77 -10.20 -10.71
N THR A 5 -4.91 -11.45 -10.26
CA THR A 5 -4.45 -12.64 -10.97
C THR A 5 -5.64 -13.40 -11.53
N LYS A 6 -5.63 -13.65 -12.83
CA LYS A 6 -6.65 -14.44 -13.53
C LYS A 6 -5.98 -15.68 -14.13
N ILE A 7 -6.48 -16.85 -13.80
CA ILE A 7 -5.98 -18.12 -14.32
C ILE A 7 -6.90 -18.59 -15.43
N GLN A 8 -6.31 -18.92 -16.57
CA GLN A 8 -6.98 -19.46 -17.75
C GLN A 8 -6.19 -20.67 -18.23
N LEU A 9 -6.89 -21.71 -18.66
CA LEU A 9 -6.29 -22.90 -19.27
C LEU A 9 -6.55 -22.88 -20.77
N PHE A 10 -5.53 -23.24 -21.52
CA PHE A 10 -5.52 -23.32 -22.97
C PHE A 10 -5.18 -24.76 -23.38
N ASP A 11 -5.71 -25.21 -24.50
CA ASP A 11 -5.36 -26.50 -25.10
C ASP A 11 -4.02 -26.41 -25.87
N ASP A 12 -3.58 -27.53 -26.44
CA ASP A 12 -2.33 -27.61 -27.22
C ASP A 12 -2.36 -26.76 -28.51
N GLN A 13 -3.54 -26.32 -28.93
CA GLN A 13 -3.73 -25.44 -30.10
C GLN A 13 -3.75 -23.95 -29.73
N GLY A 14 -3.64 -23.66 -28.43
CA GLY A 14 -3.65 -22.30 -27.89
C GLY A 14 -5.06 -21.71 -27.73
N GLU A 15 -6.12 -22.55 -27.82
CA GLU A 15 -7.49 -22.12 -27.60
C GLU A 15 -7.87 -22.20 -26.12
N LYS A 16 -8.44 -21.12 -25.61
CA LYS A 16 -8.89 -21.07 -24.21
C LYS A 16 -10.11 -21.96 -24.01
N PHE A 17 -10.01 -22.93 -23.11
CA PHE A 17 -11.12 -23.84 -22.79
C PHE A 17 -11.66 -23.71 -21.35
N PHE A 18 -10.88 -23.19 -20.39
CA PHE A 18 -11.31 -23.09 -18.99
C PHE A 18 -10.83 -21.78 -18.34
N GLY A 19 -11.52 -21.37 -17.26
CA GLY A 19 -11.22 -20.17 -16.48
C GLY A 19 -12.33 -19.86 -15.51
N GLU A 20 -12.38 -18.64 -14.98
CA GLU A 20 -13.33 -18.22 -13.93
C GLU A 20 -14.82 -18.44 -14.30
N GLY A 21 -15.19 -18.14 -15.56
CA GLY A 21 -16.58 -18.32 -16.01
C GLY A 21 -17.04 -19.79 -15.97
N PRO A 22 -16.37 -20.72 -16.67
CA PRO A 22 -16.66 -22.15 -16.58
C PRO A 22 -16.53 -22.71 -15.15
N CYS A 23 -15.56 -22.27 -14.37
CA CYS A 23 -15.41 -22.68 -12.96
C CYS A 23 -16.64 -22.31 -12.13
N ARG A 24 -17.09 -21.06 -12.19
CA ARG A 24 -18.32 -20.59 -11.51
C ARG A 24 -19.57 -21.35 -11.98
N LEU A 25 -19.64 -21.62 -13.28
CA LEU A 25 -20.75 -22.39 -13.86
C LEU A 25 -20.80 -23.81 -13.28
N LEU A 26 -19.68 -24.53 -13.23
CA LEU A 26 -19.62 -25.89 -12.65
C LEU A 26 -19.94 -25.90 -11.14
N ARG A 27 -19.50 -24.89 -10.39
CA ARG A 27 -19.89 -24.75 -8.96
C ARG A 27 -21.38 -24.60 -8.78
N LEU A 28 -22.04 -23.79 -9.62
CA LEU A 28 -23.49 -23.65 -9.60
C LEU A 28 -24.19 -24.94 -10.06
N VAL A 29 -23.63 -25.66 -11.03
CA VAL A 29 -24.12 -27.00 -11.39
C VAL A 29 -24.04 -27.98 -10.22
N GLU A 30 -22.94 -27.98 -9.48
CA GLU A 30 -22.79 -28.82 -8.28
C GLU A 30 -23.84 -28.50 -7.21
N GLN A 31 -24.17 -27.23 -7.01
CA GLN A 31 -25.17 -26.78 -6.02
C GLN A 31 -26.60 -27.06 -6.45
N THR A 32 -26.92 -26.87 -7.74
CA THR A 32 -28.26 -26.93 -8.25
C THR A 32 -28.64 -28.27 -8.91
N GLY A 33 -27.65 -29.10 -9.23
CA GLY A 33 -27.82 -30.33 -10.01
C GLY A 33 -28.23 -30.08 -11.48
N SER A 34 -28.23 -28.81 -11.94
CA SER A 34 -28.81 -28.45 -13.24
C SER A 34 -28.00 -27.35 -13.94
N LEU A 35 -27.52 -27.65 -15.15
CA LEU A 35 -26.83 -26.68 -16.00
C LEU A 35 -27.76 -25.51 -16.40
N ARG A 36 -29.06 -25.77 -16.55
CA ARG A 36 -30.07 -24.74 -16.87
C ARG A 36 -30.22 -23.73 -15.71
N CYS A 37 -30.35 -24.24 -14.48
CA CYS A 37 -30.43 -23.39 -13.29
C CYS A 37 -29.15 -22.62 -13.07
N ALA A 38 -27.99 -23.26 -13.22
CA ALA A 38 -26.69 -22.63 -13.11
C ALA A 38 -26.49 -21.50 -14.12
N ALA A 39 -26.88 -21.71 -15.39
CA ALA A 39 -26.81 -20.69 -16.44
C ALA A 39 -27.74 -19.51 -16.12
N ALA A 40 -28.98 -19.77 -15.67
CA ALA A 40 -29.91 -18.73 -15.26
C ALA A 40 -29.36 -17.88 -14.09
N SER A 41 -28.75 -18.51 -13.08
CA SER A 41 -28.11 -17.82 -11.95
C SER A 41 -26.91 -16.93 -12.37
N MET A 42 -26.34 -17.17 -13.55
CA MET A 42 -25.29 -16.36 -14.14
C MET A 42 -25.82 -15.38 -15.21
N GLU A 43 -27.12 -15.24 -15.35
CA GLU A 43 -27.76 -14.42 -16.40
C GLU A 43 -27.23 -14.78 -17.81
N MET A 44 -27.02 -16.08 -18.04
CA MET A 44 -26.41 -16.61 -19.26
C MET A 44 -27.40 -17.48 -20.01
N ALA A 45 -27.43 -17.37 -21.35
CA ALA A 45 -28.19 -18.26 -22.18
C ALA A 45 -27.71 -19.72 -22.03
N TYR A 46 -28.63 -20.68 -21.92
CA TYR A 46 -28.32 -22.10 -21.80
C TYR A 46 -27.40 -22.61 -22.93
N SER A 47 -27.62 -22.15 -24.16
CA SER A 47 -26.78 -22.50 -25.34
C SER A 47 -25.33 -22.10 -25.11
N LYS A 48 -25.08 -20.92 -24.53
CA LYS A 48 -23.73 -20.44 -24.22
C LYS A 48 -23.09 -21.28 -23.10
N ALA A 49 -23.84 -21.57 -22.04
CA ALA A 49 -23.38 -22.44 -20.96
C ALA A 49 -23.02 -23.84 -21.46
N SER A 50 -23.90 -24.45 -22.27
CA SER A 50 -23.66 -25.77 -22.88
C SER A 50 -22.43 -25.77 -23.81
N LYS A 51 -22.20 -24.69 -24.56
CA LYS A 51 -21.02 -24.55 -25.43
C LYS A 51 -19.74 -24.50 -24.60
N LEU A 52 -19.73 -23.72 -23.49
CA LEU A 52 -18.57 -23.61 -22.60
C LEU A 52 -18.19 -24.97 -21.97
N ILE A 53 -19.19 -25.73 -21.51
CA ILE A 53 -18.95 -27.06 -20.93
C ILE A 53 -18.42 -28.01 -21.99
N LYS A 54 -19.02 -28.05 -23.18
CA LYS A 54 -18.56 -28.93 -24.28
C LYS A 54 -17.14 -28.62 -24.74
N GLN A 55 -16.78 -27.34 -24.82
CA GLN A 55 -15.41 -26.93 -25.15
C GLN A 55 -14.41 -27.47 -24.11
N ALA A 56 -14.74 -27.30 -22.81
CA ALA A 56 -13.91 -27.83 -21.74
C ALA A 56 -13.82 -29.38 -21.77
N GLU A 57 -14.93 -30.07 -21.96
CA GLU A 57 -14.98 -31.54 -22.08
C GLU A 57 -14.15 -32.06 -23.28
N THR A 58 -14.21 -31.35 -24.42
CA THR A 58 -13.41 -31.70 -25.60
C THR A 58 -11.91 -31.54 -25.34
N ALA A 59 -11.49 -30.45 -24.71
CA ALA A 59 -10.07 -30.23 -24.41
C ALA A 59 -9.54 -31.18 -23.33
N LEU A 60 -10.38 -31.56 -22.37
CA LEU A 60 -10.00 -32.47 -21.27
C LEU A 60 -10.07 -33.96 -21.66
N GLY A 61 -10.85 -34.32 -22.69
CA GLY A 61 -11.03 -35.70 -23.11
C GLY A 61 -11.99 -36.54 -22.22
N PHE A 62 -12.69 -35.90 -21.28
CA PHE A 62 -13.68 -36.56 -20.43
C PHE A 62 -14.86 -35.63 -20.11
N PRO A 63 -16.05 -36.20 -19.81
CA PRO A 63 -17.24 -35.42 -19.46
C PRO A 63 -17.13 -34.75 -18.10
N LEU A 64 -17.52 -33.50 -17.99
CA LEU A 64 -17.61 -32.74 -16.73
C LEU A 64 -19.00 -32.87 -16.09
N THR A 65 -20.04 -33.07 -16.94
CA THR A 65 -21.42 -33.18 -16.51
C THR A 65 -22.07 -34.45 -17.05
N GLN A 66 -22.93 -35.05 -16.25
CA GLN A 66 -23.68 -36.26 -16.63
C GLN A 66 -25.13 -35.86 -16.94
N ARG A 67 -25.57 -36.10 -18.19
CA ARG A 67 -26.98 -35.86 -18.53
C ARG A 67 -27.84 -36.96 -17.94
N SER A 68 -28.79 -36.62 -17.07
CA SER A 68 -29.85 -37.53 -16.68
C SER A 68 -31.11 -37.27 -17.55
N ALA A 69 -31.68 -38.34 -18.11
CA ALA A 69 -32.92 -38.25 -18.88
C ALA A 69 -34.02 -37.70 -17.97
N GLY A 70 -34.75 -36.65 -18.46
CA GLY A 70 -35.76 -35.95 -17.69
C GLY A 70 -37.01 -36.82 -17.43
N GLY A 71 -37.37 -36.95 -16.16
CA GLY A 71 -38.74 -37.22 -15.75
C GLY A 71 -39.58 -35.92 -15.74
N LYS A 72 -40.80 -35.98 -15.17
CA LYS A 72 -41.76 -34.85 -15.09
C LYS A 72 -41.22 -33.52 -14.49
N ASP A 73 -40.04 -33.57 -13.80
CA ASP A 73 -39.41 -32.41 -13.14
C ASP A 73 -38.17 -31.87 -13.86
N GLY A 74 -37.91 -32.24 -15.12
CA GLY A 74 -36.80 -31.77 -15.91
C GLY A 74 -35.50 -32.55 -15.68
N GLY A 75 -34.68 -32.77 -16.74
CA GLY A 75 -33.42 -33.53 -16.66
C GLY A 75 -32.36 -32.79 -15.86
N GLY A 76 -31.70 -33.48 -14.95
CA GLY A 76 -30.53 -32.98 -14.24
C GLY A 76 -29.23 -33.01 -15.09
N SER A 77 -28.22 -32.29 -14.66
CA SER A 77 -26.87 -32.32 -15.26
C SER A 77 -25.85 -32.27 -14.13
N PRO A 78 -25.85 -33.23 -13.18
CA PRO A 78 -24.89 -33.22 -12.09
C PRO A 78 -23.44 -33.36 -12.62
N LEU A 79 -22.46 -32.96 -11.83
CA LEU A 79 -21.07 -33.18 -12.15
C LEU A 79 -20.75 -34.68 -12.12
N THR A 80 -19.89 -35.11 -13.08
CA THR A 80 -19.24 -36.42 -13.01
C THR A 80 -18.22 -36.46 -11.87
N PRO A 81 -17.80 -37.65 -11.38
CA PRO A 81 -16.66 -37.75 -10.45
C PRO A 81 -15.41 -37.06 -10.98
N GLU A 82 -15.09 -37.26 -12.27
CA GLU A 82 -13.95 -36.62 -12.96
C GLU A 82 -14.12 -35.10 -13.05
N GLY A 83 -15.31 -34.63 -13.37
CA GLY A 83 -15.64 -33.20 -13.42
C GLY A 83 -15.49 -32.52 -12.05
N ARG A 84 -15.91 -33.20 -10.98
CA ARG A 84 -15.71 -32.69 -9.61
C ARG A 84 -14.23 -32.63 -9.23
N ALA A 85 -13.48 -33.71 -9.50
CA ALA A 85 -12.04 -33.75 -9.24
C ALA A 85 -11.30 -32.67 -10.02
N PHE A 86 -11.63 -32.49 -11.30
CA PHE A 86 -11.04 -31.41 -12.10
C PHE A 86 -11.35 -30.01 -11.55
N LEU A 87 -12.60 -29.76 -11.16
CA LEU A 87 -13.01 -28.47 -10.58
C LEU A 87 -12.24 -28.18 -9.30
N GLN A 88 -12.13 -29.14 -8.40
CA GLN A 88 -11.35 -29.01 -7.16
C GLN A 88 -9.85 -28.73 -7.45
N THR A 89 -9.27 -29.45 -8.40
CA THR A 89 -7.87 -29.27 -8.81
C THR A 89 -7.64 -27.87 -9.40
N TYR A 90 -8.53 -27.42 -10.30
CA TYR A 90 -8.43 -26.08 -10.87
C TYR A 90 -8.52 -24.99 -9.80
N GLU A 91 -9.45 -25.11 -8.86
CA GLU A 91 -9.61 -24.14 -7.77
C GLU A 91 -8.38 -24.10 -6.85
N ALA A 92 -7.86 -25.27 -6.48
CA ALA A 92 -6.64 -25.36 -5.68
C ALA A 92 -5.44 -24.70 -6.38
N TYR A 93 -5.28 -24.97 -7.68
CA TYR A 93 -4.24 -24.35 -8.52
C TYR A 93 -4.43 -22.84 -8.62
N ARG A 94 -5.64 -22.38 -8.97
CA ARG A 94 -5.98 -20.95 -9.03
C ARG A 94 -5.64 -20.24 -7.73
N ASP A 95 -6.07 -20.80 -6.61
CA ASP A 95 -5.87 -20.20 -5.28
C ASP A 95 -4.38 -20.17 -4.88
N ALA A 96 -3.61 -21.19 -5.27
CA ALA A 96 -2.15 -21.20 -5.10
C ALA A 96 -1.47 -20.08 -5.92
N CYS A 97 -1.86 -19.93 -7.20
CA CYS A 97 -1.34 -18.85 -8.06
C CYS A 97 -1.71 -17.46 -7.53
N VAL A 98 -2.93 -17.27 -7.04
CA VAL A 98 -3.37 -16.00 -6.44
C VAL A 98 -2.55 -15.69 -5.17
N ARG A 99 -2.31 -16.67 -4.30
CA ARG A 99 -1.44 -16.49 -3.12
C ARG A 99 -0.02 -16.14 -3.54
N ALA A 100 0.60 -16.93 -4.42
CA ALA A 100 1.97 -16.68 -4.89
C ALA A 100 2.12 -15.30 -5.54
N SER A 101 1.14 -14.89 -6.37
CA SER A 101 1.11 -13.56 -6.98
C SER A 101 1.02 -12.44 -5.94
N ARG A 102 0.25 -12.63 -4.86
CA ARG A 102 0.14 -11.66 -3.77
C ARG A 102 1.45 -11.54 -3.00
N ASP A 103 2.09 -12.67 -2.70
CA ASP A 103 3.36 -12.71 -1.97
C ASP A 103 4.47 -12.01 -2.79
N LEU A 104 4.56 -12.33 -4.08
CA LEU A 104 5.47 -11.65 -5.00
C LEU A 104 5.16 -10.14 -5.10
N TYR A 105 3.88 -9.77 -5.19
CA TYR A 105 3.51 -8.36 -5.21
C TYR A 105 4.00 -7.61 -3.97
N THR A 106 3.85 -8.21 -2.78
CA THR A 106 4.33 -7.62 -1.53
C THR A 106 5.85 -7.48 -1.51
N GLN A 107 6.57 -8.44 -2.09
CA GLN A 107 8.02 -8.40 -2.22
C GLN A 107 8.50 -7.29 -3.17
N TYR A 108 7.87 -7.16 -4.35
CA TYR A 108 8.27 -6.17 -5.36
C TYR A 108 7.67 -4.78 -5.13
N PHE A 109 6.55 -4.69 -4.41
CA PHE A 109 5.84 -3.45 -4.08
C PHE A 109 5.57 -3.38 -2.56
N PRO A 110 6.62 -3.32 -1.73
CA PRO A 110 6.46 -3.31 -0.29
C PRO A 110 5.63 -2.10 0.15
N ALA A 111 4.73 -2.33 1.10
CA ALA A 111 3.93 -1.27 1.69
C ALA A 111 4.83 -0.28 2.43
N THR A 112 4.66 1.00 2.18
CA THR A 112 5.41 2.08 2.82
C THR A 112 4.49 3.01 3.59
N GLY A 113 4.92 3.40 4.78
CA GLY A 113 4.26 4.41 5.61
C GLY A 113 4.97 5.77 5.54
N CYS A 114 4.22 6.82 5.86
CA CYS A 114 4.79 8.15 6.07
C CYS A 114 4.17 8.78 7.31
N VAL A 115 5.02 9.14 8.27
CA VAL A 115 4.67 9.90 9.46
C VAL A 115 5.14 11.34 9.27
N ILE A 116 4.20 12.27 9.16
CA ILE A 116 4.49 13.70 9.14
C ILE A 116 4.50 14.18 10.60
N MET A 117 5.69 14.52 11.08
CA MET A 117 5.93 14.94 12.45
C MET A 117 5.61 16.43 12.61
N ALA A 118 4.49 16.73 13.24
CA ALA A 118 3.91 18.07 13.37
C ALA A 118 3.66 18.46 14.84
N SER A 119 4.34 17.82 15.82
CA SER A 119 4.11 18.02 17.26
C SER A 119 5.00 19.10 17.89
N GLY A 120 5.81 19.82 17.12
CA GLY A 120 6.69 20.88 17.61
C GLY A 120 5.89 22.07 18.18
N LEU A 121 6.31 22.58 19.33
CA LEU A 121 5.61 23.69 20.04
C LEU A 121 5.86 25.07 19.42
N GLY A 122 6.75 25.20 18.46
CA GLY A 122 7.07 26.49 17.83
C GLY A 122 7.59 27.57 18.77
N LYS A 123 8.21 27.21 19.91
CA LYS A 123 8.63 28.18 20.93
C LYS A 123 9.51 29.31 20.39
N ARG A 124 10.45 28.99 19.49
CA ARG A 124 11.33 29.97 18.83
C ARG A 124 10.62 30.77 17.74
N PHE A 125 9.55 30.23 17.22
CA PHE A 125 8.72 30.87 16.18
C PHE A 125 7.68 31.84 16.77
N GLY A 126 7.35 31.68 18.05
CA GLY A 126 6.36 32.51 18.76
C GLY A 126 4.90 32.06 18.54
N GLY A 127 4.66 30.86 18.00
CA GLY A 127 3.33 30.34 17.74
C GLY A 127 3.31 29.04 16.95
N ASN A 128 2.16 28.74 16.34
CA ASN A 128 1.98 27.57 15.48
C ASN A 128 2.66 27.76 14.11
N LYS A 129 3.96 27.49 14.04
CA LYS A 129 4.78 27.68 12.84
C LYS A 129 4.25 26.92 11.61
N LEU A 130 3.59 25.78 11.81
CA LEU A 130 3.07 24.96 10.71
C LEU A 130 1.88 25.59 9.99
N MET A 131 1.17 26.49 10.68
CA MET A 131 0.07 27.29 10.11
C MET A 131 0.52 28.67 9.63
N ALA A 132 1.80 29.04 9.77
CA ALA A 132 2.33 30.27 9.22
C ALA A 132 2.20 30.28 7.70
N ASP A 133 1.90 31.46 7.15
CA ASP A 133 1.79 31.63 5.70
C ASP A 133 3.12 31.37 4.99
N PHE A 134 3.06 30.54 3.97
CA PHE A 134 4.15 30.28 3.05
C PHE A 134 3.62 30.24 1.61
N HIS A 135 3.80 31.35 0.90
CA HIS A 135 3.25 31.57 -0.45
C HIS A 135 1.73 31.38 -0.53
N GLY A 136 1.00 32.00 0.40
CA GLY A 136 -0.47 32.02 0.41
C GLY A 136 -1.13 30.75 0.96
N GLN A 137 -0.36 29.83 1.56
CA GLN A 137 -0.87 28.61 2.19
C GLN A 137 -0.15 28.34 3.52
N PRO A 138 -0.78 27.61 4.46
CA PRO A 138 -0.07 27.14 5.65
C PRO A 138 1.18 26.32 5.28
N MET A 139 2.29 26.57 5.94
CA MET A 139 3.58 25.92 5.66
C MET A 139 3.47 24.39 5.56
N ILE A 140 2.65 23.76 6.43
CA ILE A 140 2.46 22.28 6.42
C ILE A 140 1.86 21.78 5.10
N ALA A 141 1.14 22.60 4.34
CA ALA A 141 0.57 22.22 3.04
C ALA A 141 1.65 21.74 2.06
N ARG A 142 2.86 22.30 2.15
CA ARG A 142 4.01 21.93 1.31
C ARG A 142 4.40 20.48 1.51
N ILE A 143 4.49 20.03 2.77
CA ILE A 143 4.83 18.64 3.11
C ILE A 143 3.70 17.68 2.75
N LEU A 144 2.44 18.11 2.94
CA LEU A 144 1.30 17.30 2.49
C LEU A 144 1.35 17.07 0.98
N ALA A 145 1.70 18.09 0.19
CA ALA A 145 1.86 17.98 -1.26
C ALA A 145 3.07 17.10 -1.64
N ALA A 146 4.24 17.31 -1.01
CA ALA A 146 5.45 16.55 -1.29
C ALA A 146 5.31 15.04 -1.02
N THR A 147 4.45 14.65 -0.09
CA THR A 147 4.23 13.25 0.31
C THR A 147 2.98 12.61 -0.32
N GLN A 148 2.15 13.36 -1.05
CA GLN A 148 0.87 12.89 -1.58
C GLN A 148 1.03 11.73 -2.57
N GLY A 149 0.29 10.61 -2.34
CA GLY A 149 0.21 9.47 -3.27
C GLY A 149 1.49 8.65 -3.41
N LEU A 150 2.53 8.89 -2.59
CA LEU A 150 3.79 8.13 -2.61
C LEU A 150 3.78 6.94 -1.65
N PHE A 151 2.88 6.92 -0.68
CA PHE A 151 2.84 5.95 0.41
C PHE A 151 1.53 5.17 0.44
N THR A 152 1.58 3.95 0.95
CA THR A 152 0.39 3.12 1.18
C THR A 152 -0.46 3.69 2.31
N GLN A 153 0.21 4.18 3.35
CA GLN A 153 -0.40 4.83 4.51
C GLN A 153 0.35 6.13 4.83
N ARG A 154 -0.39 7.16 5.18
CA ARG A 154 0.17 8.46 5.56
C ARG A 154 -0.61 9.03 6.73
N VAL A 155 0.10 9.54 7.74
CA VAL A 155 -0.50 10.13 8.94
C VAL A 155 0.25 11.39 9.35
N VAL A 156 -0.48 12.37 9.85
CA VAL A 156 0.08 13.54 10.55
C VAL A 156 -0.04 13.31 12.05
N VAL A 157 1.04 13.51 12.79
CA VAL A 157 1.03 13.45 14.26
C VAL A 157 1.28 14.85 14.78
N THR A 158 0.32 15.41 15.50
CA THR A 158 0.38 16.80 15.96
C THR A 158 -0.19 16.98 17.37
N ARG A 159 0.26 18.03 18.03
CA ARG A 159 -0.29 18.52 19.32
C ARG A 159 -1.18 19.74 19.16
N ASN A 160 -1.31 20.24 17.95
CA ASN A 160 -2.05 21.48 17.66
C ASN A 160 -3.36 21.17 16.95
N ALA A 161 -4.48 21.56 17.53
CA ALA A 161 -5.81 21.32 17.00
C ALA A 161 -6.08 22.03 15.67
N GLU A 162 -5.53 23.24 15.48
CA GLU A 162 -5.65 23.98 14.22
C GLU A 162 -4.95 23.25 13.07
N THR A 163 -3.70 22.80 13.31
CA THR A 163 -2.96 21.96 12.36
C THR A 163 -3.70 20.65 12.06
N ALA A 164 -4.29 20.02 13.09
CA ALA A 164 -5.08 18.80 12.93
C ALA A 164 -6.29 19.05 12.01
N GLY A 165 -7.07 20.08 12.28
CA GLY A 165 -8.25 20.46 11.48
C GLY A 165 -7.89 20.73 10.02
N PHE A 166 -6.81 21.47 9.78
CA PHE A 166 -6.32 21.73 8.42
C PHE A 166 -5.96 20.42 7.68
N CYS A 167 -5.17 19.56 8.31
CA CYS A 167 -4.74 18.28 7.68
C CYS A 167 -5.92 17.35 7.41
N GLN A 168 -6.89 17.27 8.32
CA GLN A 168 -8.12 16.49 8.14
C GLN A 168 -8.95 17.00 6.98
N ALA A 169 -9.07 18.31 6.83
CA ALA A 169 -9.76 18.94 5.68
C ALA A 169 -9.07 18.62 4.35
N GLN A 170 -7.76 18.36 4.35
CA GLN A 170 -6.99 17.86 3.19
C GLN A 170 -7.09 16.32 3.00
N GLY A 171 -7.95 15.63 3.75
CA GLY A 171 -8.13 14.18 3.65
C GLY A 171 -6.96 13.35 4.18
N VAL A 172 -6.12 13.90 5.05
CA VAL A 172 -5.00 13.18 5.66
C VAL A 172 -5.37 12.74 7.07
N PRO A 173 -5.24 11.44 7.42
CA PRO A 173 -5.41 10.96 8.78
C PRO A 173 -4.51 11.69 9.77
N VAL A 174 -5.04 12.01 10.95
CA VAL A 174 -4.33 12.77 11.99
C VAL A 174 -4.41 12.05 13.32
N VAL A 175 -3.29 11.97 14.03
CA VAL A 175 -3.21 11.64 15.44
C VAL A 175 -2.99 12.94 16.21
N LEU A 176 -4.01 13.40 16.92
CA LEU A 176 -3.93 14.52 17.84
C LEU A 176 -3.60 13.99 19.24
N HIS A 177 -2.57 14.55 19.88
CA HIS A 177 -2.11 14.10 21.20
C HIS A 177 -1.60 15.27 22.04
N ASP A 178 -1.37 15.02 23.33
CA ASP A 178 -0.84 15.98 24.32
C ASP A 178 0.55 15.59 24.88
N GLN A 179 1.07 14.44 24.49
CA GLN A 179 2.32 13.89 25.01
C GLN A 179 3.52 14.78 24.65
N PRO A 180 4.47 15.03 25.58
CA PRO A 180 5.50 16.05 25.38
C PRO A 180 6.69 15.62 24.54
N GLY A 181 6.96 14.31 24.42
CA GLY A 181 8.19 13.78 23.88
C GLY A 181 8.23 13.68 22.35
N ARG A 182 9.42 13.80 21.78
CA ARG A 182 9.66 13.47 20.37
C ARG A 182 9.46 11.98 20.08
N ASN A 183 9.86 11.13 21.03
CA ASN A 183 9.64 9.70 21.01
C ASN A 183 8.15 9.37 20.91
N ASP A 184 7.27 10.13 21.56
CA ASP A 184 5.81 9.92 21.49
C ASP A 184 5.27 10.17 20.08
N THR A 185 5.72 11.24 19.40
CA THR A 185 5.35 11.52 18.02
C THR A 185 5.76 10.38 17.08
N VAL A 186 6.98 9.82 17.29
CA VAL A 186 7.46 8.69 16.48
C VAL A 186 6.63 7.44 16.74
N ARG A 187 6.41 7.10 18.02
CA ARG A 187 5.64 5.93 18.43
C ARG A 187 4.20 5.99 17.92
N LEU A 188 3.48 7.06 18.22
CA LEU A 188 2.08 7.25 17.81
C LEU A 188 1.93 7.22 16.28
N GLY A 189 2.88 7.81 15.57
CA GLY A 189 2.88 7.79 14.10
C GLY A 189 3.09 6.40 13.55
N LEU A 190 4.05 5.64 14.09
CA LEU A 190 4.34 4.29 13.64
C LEU A 190 3.18 3.31 13.93
N GLU A 191 2.54 3.44 15.09
CA GLU A 191 1.33 2.68 15.44
C GLU A 191 0.18 3.01 14.47
N ALA A 192 -0.01 4.28 14.12
CA ALA A 192 -1.11 4.73 13.28
C ALA A 192 -0.97 4.36 11.80
N VAL A 193 0.24 4.26 11.25
CA VAL A 193 0.43 3.82 9.86
C VAL A 193 0.18 2.31 9.67
N GLY A 194 0.14 1.53 10.77
CA GLY A 194 -0.13 0.11 10.72
C GLY A 194 0.98 -0.72 10.06
N PRO A 195 0.65 -1.89 9.49
CA PRO A 195 1.65 -2.81 8.96
C PRO A 195 2.24 -2.28 7.65
N VAL A 196 3.53 -1.91 7.69
CA VAL A 196 4.34 -1.45 6.55
C VAL A 196 5.74 -2.07 6.64
N GLU A 197 6.45 -2.15 5.52
CA GLU A 197 7.81 -2.70 5.46
C GLU A 197 8.89 -1.62 5.62
N GLY A 198 8.54 -0.37 5.34
CA GLY A 198 9.38 0.81 5.58
C GLY A 198 8.53 2.02 5.93
N CYS A 199 9.05 2.94 6.74
CA CYS A 199 8.34 4.14 7.16
C CYS A 199 9.23 5.38 7.08
N LEU A 200 8.76 6.39 6.33
CA LEU A 200 9.39 7.71 6.25
C LEU A 200 8.90 8.58 7.42
N PHE A 201 9.83 9.14 8.17
CA PHE A 201 9.56 10.17 9.17
C PHE A 201 9.95 11.53 8.60
N CYS A 202 8.94 12.36 8.33
CA CYS A 202 9.08 13.61 7.63
C CYS A 202 8.75 14.77 8.57
N PRO A 203 9.67 15.71 8.86
CA PRO A 203 9.35 16.92 9.59
C PRO A 203 8.31 17.76 8.86
N GLY A 204 7.33 18.30 9.59
CA GLY A 204 6.29 19.16 9.03
C GLY A 204 6.75 20.57 8.63
N ASP A 205 7.95 20.95 8.99
CA ASP A 205 8.52 22.29 8.94
C ASP A 205 9.68 22.43 7.91
N GLN A 206 9.69 21.59 6.86
CA GLN A 206 10.60 21.67 5.70
C GLN A 206 9.83 22.11 4.45
N PRO A 207 9.50 23.42 4.29
CA PRO A 207 8.57 23.88 3.26
C PRO A 207 9.08 23.72 1.83
N LEU A 208 10.39 23.58 1.62
CA LEU A 208 11.01 23.42 0.30
C LEU A 208 11.29 21.95 -0.06
N LEU A 209 10.96 20.98 0.80
CA LEU A 209 11.13 19.56 0.49
C LEU A 209 10.34 19.18 -0.76
N ARG A 210 11.04 18.66 -1.76
CA ARG A 210 10.45 18.32 -3.06
C ARG A 210 9.88 16.90 -3.07
N ARG A 211 8.80 16.75 -3.83
CA ARG A 211 8.17 15.46 -4.08
C ARG A 211 9.15 14.46 -4.73
N GLU A 212 9.99 14.96 -5.63
CA GLU A 212 11.00 14.17 -6.35
C GLU A 212 12.01 13.56 -5.38
N THR A 213 12.46 14.30 -4.39
CA THR A 213 13.38 13.82 -3.34
C THR A 213 12.72 12.75 -2.48
N VAL A 214 11.45 12.96 -2.07
CA VAL A 214 10.70 11.95 -1.32
C VAL A 214 10.51 10.68 -2.15
N ALA A 215 10.16 10.80 -3.41
CA ALA A 215 10.00 9.67 -4.32
C ALA A 215 11.33 8.91 -4.54
N ALA A 216 12.44 9.64 -4.70
CA ALA A 216 13.76 9.07 -4.87
C ALA A 216 14.22 8.31 -3.60
N LEU A 217 13.93 8.82 -2.40
CA LEU A 217 14.19 8.11 -1.14
C LEU A 217 13.43 6.78 -1.06
N VAL A 218 12.14 6.78 -1.42
CA VAL A 218 11.33 5.56 -1.44
C VAL A 218 11.87 4.57 -2.47
N GLN A 219 12.31 5.05 -3.63
CA GLN A 219 12.88 4.20 -4.68
C GLN A 219 14.24 3.63 -4.27
N ALA A 220 15.11 4.44 -3.67
CA ALA A 220 16.40 4.00 -3.15
C ALA A 220 16.24 2.91 -2.08
N TRP A 221 15.30 3.13 -1.15
CA TRP A 221 14.97 2.13 -0.13
C TRP A 221 14.43 0.82 -0.74
N ARG A 222 13.62 0.86 -1.79
CA ARG A 222 13.17 -0.35 -2.48
C ARG A 222 14.32 -1.16 -3.09
N GLY A 223 15.38 -0.48 -3.52
CA GLY A 223 16.60 -1.13 -4.03
C GLY A 223 17.48 -1.75 -2.94
N GLU A 224 17.48 -1.18 -1.73
CA GLU A 224 18.20 -1.68 -0.54
C GLU A 224 17.30 -1.56 0.70
N PRO A 225 16.33 -2.47 0.87
CA PRO A 225 15.25 -2.34 1.86
C PRO A 225 15.70 -2.51 3.32
N ASP A 226 16.90 -3.00 3.57
CA ASP A 226 17.49 -3.14 4.90
C ASP A 226 18.28 -1.90 5.34
N ALA A 227 18.45 -0.90 4.48
CA ALA A 227 19.17 0.33 4.82
C ALA A 227 18.22 1.41 5.39
N ILE A 228 18.76 2.23 6.29
CA ILE A 228 18.15 3.49 6.73
C ILE A 228 18.54 4.55 5.70
N TRP A 229 17.55 5.15 5.02
CA TRP A 229 17.81 6.15 4.00
C TRP A 229 17.48 7.56 4.46
N ARG A 230 18.33 8.52 4.08
CA ARG A 230 18.14 9.94 4.35
C ARG A 230 18.75 10.80 3.24
N PRO A 231 18.25 12.03 3.00
CA PRO A 231 18.88 12.94 2.05
C PRO A 231 20.13 13.57 2.63
N GLU A 232 21.02 14.01 1.75
CA GLU A 232 22.24 14.73 2.08
C GLU A 232 22.46 15.87 1.09
N ALA A 233 22.76 17.06 1.60
CA ALA A 233 23.14 18.22 0.79
C ALA A 233 24.48 18.77 1.27
N GLU A 234 25.41 19.03 0.36
CA GLU A 234 26.74 19.57 0.68
C GLU A 234 27.50 18.78 1.79
N GLY A 235 27.37 17.43 1.78
CA GLY A 235 27.99 16.56 2.80
C GLY A 235 27.28 16.57 4.16
N ARG A 236 26.11 17.24 4.27
CA ARG A 236 25.33 17.33 5.51
C ARG A 236 24.05 16.52 5.39
N PRO A 237 23.95 15.38 6.11
CA PRO A 237 22.75 14.56 6.10
C PRO A 237 21.59 15.27 6.81
N GLY A 238 20.41 15.25 6.17
CA GLY A 238 19.17 15.89 6.64
C GLY A 238 18.04 14.94 7.00
N ALA A 239 16.86 15.48 7.11
CA ALA A 239 15.57 14.77 7.13
C ALA A 239 14.87 15.04 5.78
N PRO A 240 13.88 14.22 5.41
CA PRO A 240 13.25 13.11 6.15
C PRO A 240 14.14 11.86 6.24
N ILE A 241 13.77 10.92 7.13
CA ILE A 241 14.49 9.65 7.29
C ILE A 241 13.53 8.49 7.08
N LEU A 242 13.89 7.57 6.19
CA LEU A 242 13.15 6.35 5.95
C LEU A 242 13.82 5.19 6.70
N PHE A 243 13.04 4.56 7.57
CA PHE A 243 13.47 3.42 8.37
C PHE A 243 12.85 2.13 7.84
N PRO A 244 13.64 1.06 7.69
CA PRO A 244 13.16 -0.28 7.41
C PRO A 244 12.47 -0.90 8.63
N LYS A 245 11.67 -1.93 8.39
CA LYS A 245 10.86 -2.63 9.41
C LYS A 245 11.67 -3.15 10.60
N TRP A 246 12.90 -3.64 10.38
CA TRP A 246 13.76 -4.10 11.47
C TRP A 246 14.07 -3.01 12.49
N ALA A 247 14.03 -1.73 12.10
CA ALA A 247 14.30 -0.60 12.99
C ALA A 247 13.07 -0.22 13.86
N PHE A 248 11.86 -0.70 13.54
CA PHE A 248 10.63 -0.32 14.23
C PHE A 248 10.63 -0.63 15.73
N PRO A 249 11.08 -1.81 16.21
CA PRO A 249 11.17 -2.05 17.64
C PRO A 249 12.04 -1.02 18.35
N GLY A 250 13.14 -0.58 17.73
CA GLY A 250 14.01 0.47 18.26
C GLY A 250 13.36 1.86 18.24
N LEU A 251 12.53 2.17 17.24
CA LEU A 251 11.77 3.42 17.18
C LEU A 251 10.65 3.47 18.23
N LEU A 252 10.00 2.33 18.50
CA LEU A 252 8.98 2.23 19.55
C LEU A 252 9.59 2.32 20.97
N ALA A 253 10.84 1.89 21.13
CA ALA A 253 11.59 1.91 22.41
C ALA A 253 12.54 3.11 22.53
N LEU A 254 12.32 4.20 21.81
CA LEU A 254 13.16 5.40 21.91
C LEU A 254 13.14 5.99 23.33
N PRO A 255 14.30 6.38 23.87
CA PRO A 255 14.37 7.10 25.13
C PRO A 255 13.59 8.42 25.05
N GLU A 256 13.14 8.92 26.20
CA GLU A 256 12.43 10.18 26.33
C GLU A 256 13.17 11.34 25.61
N GLY A 257 12.42 12.13 24.85
CA GLY A 257 12.93 13.27 24.09
C GLY A 257 13.80 12.93 22.88
N LYS A 258 14.13 11.65 22.64
CA LYS A 258 14.87 11.22 21.45
C LYS A 258 13.95 11.01 20.26
N GLY A 259 14.47 11.21 19.06
CA GLY A 259 13.82 10.94 17.79
C GLY A 259 14.61 9.92 16.97
N GLY A 260 14.18 9.64 15.74
CA GLY A 260 14.80 8.65 14.83
C GLY A 260 16.32 8.80 14.63
N GLY A 261 16.86 10.03 14.74
CA GLY A 261 18.30 10.28 14.70
C GLY A 261 19.10 9.49 15.75
N PHE A 262 18.47 9.02 16.82
CA PHE A 262 19.11 8.14 17.81
C PHE A 262 19.52 6.80 17.17
N LEU A 263 18.64 6.18 16.39
CA LEU A 263 18.94 4.93 15.69
C LEU A 263 19.93 5.11 14.54
N VAL A 264 19.89 6.25 13.84
CA VAL A 264 20.87 6.59 12.81
C VAL A 264 22.28 6.59 13.40
N LYS A 265 22.47 7.15 14.60
CA LYS A 265 23.76 7.16 15.30
C LYS A 265 24.15 5.78 15.84
N LYS A 266 23.18 4.95 16.18
CA LYS A 266 23.40 3.60 16.73
C LYS A 266 23.82 2.60 15.66
N TYR A 267 23.38 2.79 14.40
CA TYR A 267 23.61 1.86 13.30
C TYR A 267 24.18 2.61 12.07
N PRO A 268 25.34 3.30 12.20
CA PRO A 268 25.90 4.13 11.11
C PRO A 268 26.22 3.32 9.86
N GLU A 269 26.60 2.05 10.00
CA GLU A 269 26.93 1.14 8.90
C GLU A 269 25.71 0.78 8.03
N ARG A 270 24.50 0.94 8.58
CA ARG A 270 23.23 0.69 7.86
C ARG A 270 22.62 1.96 7.28
N VAL A 271 23.27 3.10 7.41
CA VAL A 271 22.77 4.37 6.88
C VAL A 271 23.30 4.56 5.45
N ARG A 272 22.38 4.99 4.58
CA ARG A 272 22.68 5.43 3.20
C ARG A 272 22.16 6.84 3.01
N THR A 273 22.87 7.59 2.19
CA THR A 273 22.49 8.97 1.87
C THR A 273 22.10 9.09 0.40
N LEU A 274 21.07 9.91 0.15
CA LEU A 274 20.64 10.32 -1.18
C LEU A 274 21.12 11.76 -1.41
N PRO A 275 21.99 12.04 -2.38
CA PRO A 275 22.44 13.40 -2.63
C PRO A 275 21.32 14.27 -3.17
N VAL A 276 21.14 15.45 -2.58
CA VAL A 276 20.21 16.49 -2.98
C VAL A 276 21.01 17.73 -3.40
N ARG A 277 20.64 18.34 -4.51
CA ARG A 277 21.38 19.47 -5.08
C ARG A 277 21.21 20.77 -4.30
N ASP A 278 20.00 21.00 -3.83
CA ASP A 278 19.60 22.22 -3.18
C ASP A 278 19.56 22.04 -1.66
N LYS A 279 20.48 22.69 -0.94
CA LYS A 279 20.54 22.59 0.52
C LYS A 279 19.31 23.17 1.22
N TYR A 280 18.66 24.13 0.61
CA TYR A 280 17.44 24.76 1.19
C TYR A 280 16.28 23.78 1.27
N GLU A 281 16.27 22.76 0.42
CA GLU A 281 15.27 21.69 0.46
C GLU A 281 15.25 20.93 1.80
N LEU A 282 16.42 20.82 2.47
CA LEU A 282 16.57 20.13 3.74
C LEU A 282 16.50 21.06 4.96
N MET A 283 16.37 22.36 4.75
CA MET A 283 16.29 23.32 5.84
C MET A 283 14.93 23.30 6.54
N VAL A 284 15.00 23.54 7.85
CA VAL A 284 13.85 23.60 8.76
C VAL A 284 13.54 25.05 9.07
N ALA A 285 12.30 25.48 8.98
CA ALA A 285 11.85 26.80 9.42
C ALA A 285 11.61 26.79 10.94
N ASP A 286 12.62 27.13 11.73
CA ASP A 286 12.53 27.16 13.19
C ASP A 286 12.17 28.53 13.75
N THR A 287 12.45 29.60 12.99
CA THR A 287 12.18 31.00 13.33
C THR A 287 11.43 31.68 12.19
N PRO A 288 10.76 32.83 12.41
CA PRO A 288 10.19 33.64 11.33
C PRO A 288 11.23 34.08 10.29
N ALA A 289 12.46 34.35 10.70
CA ALA A 289 13.55 34.69 9.78
C ALA A 289 13.93 33.53 8.87
N ASP A 290 13.98 32.28 9.40
CA ASP A 290 14.19 31.10 8.56
C ASP A 290 13.09 30.97 7.51
N LEU A 291 11.83 31.18 7.91
CA LEU A 291 10.70 31.08 6.99
C LEU A 291 10.79 32.13 5.88
N GLN A 292 11.15 33.37 6.23
CA GLN A 292 11.36 34.42 5.24
C GLN A 292 12.50 34.08 4.28
N LEU A 293 13.64 33.63 4.78
CA LEU A 293 14.78 33.20 3.95
C LEU A 293 14.36 32.08 2.97
N LEU A 294 13.59 31.10 3.45
CA LEU A 294 13.12 30.01 2.62
C LEU A 294 12.06 30.43 1.60
N ALA A 295 11.29 31.48 1.88
CA ALA A 295 10.31 32.03 0.94
C ALA A 295 10.94 32.80 -0.22
N GLU A 296 12.20 33.20 -0.10
CA GLU A 296 12.97 33.90 -1.14
C GLU A 296 13.70 32.93 -2.12
N GLN A 297 13.66 31.62 -1.83
CA GLN A 297 14.30 30.59 -2.68
C GLN A 297 13.32 29.98 -3.68
#